data_07acc43dabfd49983b3b26bea52bf0af
#
_entry.id   07acc43dabfd49983b3b26bea52bf0af
#
_cell.length_a   1.000
_cell.length_b   1.000
_cell.length_c   1.000
_cell.angle_alpha   90.00
_cell.angle_beta   90.00
_cell.angle_gamma   90.00
#
_symmetry.space_group_name_H-M   'P 1'
#
loop_
_entity.id
_entity.type
_entity.pdbx_description
1 polymer ?
#
loop_
_entity_poly.entity_id
_entity_poly.type
_entity_poly.pdbx_seq_one_letter_code
_entity_poly.pdbx_strand_id
1 'polypeptide(L)'
;MTTATPTRAPARAPDRSRAAVDWRLRFAFLSLVWGFSFLLIKVGTQAYAPFQVTFGRLLFGTLVLAAAMAVRRERLPRGARTWAHLTVAAFFLNALPFSLFAYAELTVPSTLAGICNATSPLWGMALSLVALSEDRPTRVRVAGLGLGFLGVLTVLGAWQGFHGLDATGTAMALLASLSYPVGWIYVRRTLAGTTASHLSLTGAQLLLATAQLAVVTPLFTSLPTNFPILPLLAVSALGTLGTGVAMLVQYGLVSEVGPTTAQMVTYFIPVIATAAGVALLGESLAWSTPVGAAIVLAGAALTQVRPRT
;
A
#
# COMPACT_ATOMS: atom_id res chain seq x y z
N MET A 1 -19.34 -8.79 65.71
CA MET A 1 -18.65 -9.44 64.58
C MET A 1 -18.57 -8.44 63.44
N THR A 2 -17.45 -7.75 63.33
CA THR A 2 -17.24 -6.67 62.32
C THR A 2 -16.47 -7.27 61.15
N THR A 3 -17.12 -7.42 60.00
CA THR A 3 -16.48 -7.97 58.81
C THR A 3 -15.70 -6.87 58.10
N ALA A 4 -14.37 -6.98 58.10
CA ALA A 4 -13.48 -6.11 57.38
C ALA A 4 -13.53 -6.40 55.88
N THR A 5 -13.87 -5.39 55.07
CA THR A 5 -13.87 -5.43 53.62
C THR A 5 -12.41 -5.42 53.12
N PRO A 6 -11.99 -6.34 52.23
CA PRO A 6 -10.62 -6.34 51.73
C PRO A 6 -10.39 -5.14 50.80
N THR A 7 -9.44 -4.29 51.15
CA THR A 7 -8.94 -3.15 50.36
C THR A 7 -8.28 -3.69 49.09
N ARG A 8 -8.88 -3.42 47.93
CA ARG A 8 -8.35 -3.76 46.62
C ARG A 8 -7.10 -2.93 46.34
N ALA A 9 -5.94 -3.57 46.20
CA ALA A 9 -4.70 -2.89 45.82
C ALA A 9 -4.86 -2.12 44.48
N PRO A 10 -4.29 -0.91 44.36
CA PRO A 10 -4.40 -0.15 43.12
C PRO A 10 -3.71 -0.91 41.99
N ALA A 11 -4.41 -1.03 40.85
CA ALA A 11 -3.86 -1.65 39.63
C ALA A 11 -2.58 -0.88 39.23
N ARG A 12 -1.49 -1.61 39.14
CA ARG A 12 -0.19 -1.12 38.68
C ARG A 12 -0.38 -0.49 37.31
N ALA A 13 -0.09 0.81 37.17
CA ALA A 13 -0.07 1.51 35.89
C ALA A 13 0.93 0.78 34.95
N PRO A 14 0.62 0.61 33.66
CA PRO A 14 1.54 -0.04 32.73
C PRO A 14 2.84 0.76 32.67
N ASP A 15 3.93 0.05 32.83
CA ASP A 15 5.29 0.58 32.77
C ASP A 15 5.57 1.24 31.40
N ARG A 16 5.59 2.57 31.35
CA ARG A 16 5.81 3.39 30.16
C ARG A 16 7.30 3.56 29.80
N SER A 17 8.18 2.69 30.24
CA SER A 17 9.64 2.87 30.15
C SER A 17 10.33 2.21 28.94
N ARG A 18 9.63 2.02 27.81
CA ARG A 18 10.30 1.93 26.51
C ARG A 18 9.89 3.17 25.74
N ALA A 19 10.85 4.04 25.40
CA ALA A 19 10.63 5.21 24.56
C ALA A 19 10.00 4.74 23.23
N ALA A 20 8.67 4.71 23.20
CA ALA A 20 7.93 4.36 22.00
C ALA A 20 8.23 5.45 20.99
N VAL A 21 8.76 5.07 19.83
CA VAL A 21 8.98 6.01 18.72
C VAL A 21 7.64 6.71 18.46
N ASP A 22 7.62 8.06 18.48
CA ASP A 22 6.42 8.88 18.28
C ASP A 22 5.72 8.43 16.99
N TRP A 23 4.40 8.29 17.04
CA TRP A 23 3.59 7.91 15.89
C TRP A 23 3.81 8.84 14.68
N ARG A 24 4.13 10.12 14.92
CA ARG A 24 4.43 11.10 13.87
C ARG A 24 5.68 10.74 13.07
N LEU A 25 6.72 10.22 13.77
CA LEU A 25 7.95 9.74 13.10
C LEU A 25 7.68 8.48 12.28
N ARG A 26 6.85 7.57 12.79
CA ARG A 26 6.39 6.38 12.05
C ARG A 26 5.57 6.77 10.83
N PHE A 27 4.69 7.75 10.96
CA PHE A 27 3.89 8.29 9.88
C PHE A 27 4.77 8.92 8.79
N ALA A 28 5.70 9.80 9.18
CA ALA A 28 6.65 10.43 8.26
C ALA A 28 7.52 9.37 7.55
N PHE A 29 8.04 8.40 8.28
CA PHE A 29 8.82 7.30 7.72
C PHE A 29 8.03 6.52 6.66
N LEU A 30 6.79 6.12 6.96
CA LEU A 30 5.93 5.39 6.01
C LEU A 30 5.63 6.23 4.77
N SER A 31 5.32 7.53 4.95
CA SER A 31 5.06 8.45 3.84
C SER A 31 6.26 8.52 2.91
N LEU A 32 7.46 8.70 3.46
CA LEU A 32 8.71 8.75 2.70
C LEU A 32 8.97 7.43 1.98
N VAL A 33 8.97 6.32 2.70
CA VAL A 33 9.34 5.02 2.14
C VAL A 33 8.37 4.59 1.03
N TRP A 34 7.07 4.79 1.22
CA TRP A 34 6.09 4.46 0.19
C TRP A 34 6.10 5.45 -0.98
N GLY A 35 6.34 6.73 -0.72
CA GLY A 35 6.52 7.71 -1.80
C GLY A 35 7.74 7.41 -2.66
N PHE A 36 8.88 7.06 -2.05
CA PHE A 36 10.09 6.64 -2.76
C PHE A 36 9.96 5.28 -3.44
N SER A 37 8.96 4.46 -3.10
CA SER A 37 8.79 3.13 -3.72
C SER A 37 8.68 3.20 -5.24
N PHE A 38 8.00 4.21 -5.80
CA PHE A 38 7.85 4.39 -7.25
C PHE A 38 9.19 4.71 -7.91
N LEU A 39 10.01 5.57 -7.31
CA LEU A 39 11.38 5.80 -7.77
C LEU A 39 12.21 4.51 -7.75
N LEU A 40 12.12 3.73 -6.68
CA LEU A 40 12.86 2.47 -6.56
C LEU A 40 12.40 1.42 -7.58
N ILE A 41 11.10 1.38 -7.90
CA ILE A 41 10.57 0.53 -8.99
C ILE A 41 11.19 0.98 -10.32
N LYS A 42 11.14 2.29 -10.64
CA LYS A 42 11.71 2.84 -11.88
C LYS A 42 13.20 2.52 -12.04
N VAL A 43 13.98 2.65 -10.97
CA VAL A 43 15.40 2.27 -10.97
C VAL A 43 15.57 0.75 -11.12
N GLY A 44 14.77 -0.04 -10.45
CA GLY A 44 14.80 -1.51 -10.54
C GLY A 44 14.52 -2.01 -11.96
N THR A 45 13.53 -1.41 -12.65
CA THR A 45 13.14 -1.79 -14.02
C THR A 45 14.13 -1.40 -15.09
N GLN A 46 15.18 -0.61 -14.76
CA GLN A 46 16.28 -0.35 -15.69
C GLN A 46 17.14 -1.60 -15.99
N ALA A 47 17.15 -2.58 -15.10
CA ALA A 47 17.97 -3.77 -15.26
C ALA A 47 17.18 -5.09 -15.13
N TYR A 48 16.05 -5.06 -14.45
CA TYR A 48 15.25 -6.26 -14.18
C TYR A 48 13.86 -6.14 -14.82
N ALA A 49 13.36 -7.26 -15.32
CA ALA A 49 11.98 -7.34 -15.82
C ALA A 49 10.98 -7.05 -14.67
N PRO A 50 9.79 -6.51 -14.96
CA PRO A 50 8.80 -6.13 -13.92
C PRO A 50 8.47 -7.24 -12.93
N PHE A 51 8.31 -8.49 -13.40
CA PHE A 51 8.08 -9.62 -12.50
C PHE A 51 9.28 -9.92 -11.61
N GLN A 52 10.52 -9.71 -12.10
CA GLN A 52 11.73 -9.87 -11.28
C GLN A 52 11.83 -8.79 -10.19
N VAL A 53 11.52 -7.52 -10.54
CA VAL A 53 11.44 -6.43 -9.55
C VAL A 53 10.39 -6.76 -8.49
N THR A 54 9.19 -7.21 -8.90
CA THR A 54 8.11 -7.56 -7.98
C THR A 54 8.48 -8.77 -7.12
N PHE A 55 9.07 -9.80 -7.71
CA PHE A 55 9.54 -10.98 -6.97
C PHE A 55 10.60 -10.59 -5.94
N GLY A 56 11.63 -9.84 -6.34
CA GLY A 56 12.66 -9.36 -5.42
C GLY A 56 12.10 -8.52 -4.27
N ARG A 57 11.19 -7.58 -4.59
CA ARG A 57 10.45 -6.80 -3.59
C ARG A 57 9.75 -7.69 -2.57
N LEU A 58 8.99 -8.68 -3.04
CA LEU A 58 8.23 -9.58 -2.17
C LEU A 58 9.15 -10.52 -1.38
N LEU A 59 10.21 -11.03 -2.00
CA LEU A 59 11.19 -11.89 -1.35
C LEU A 59 11.88 -11.18 -0.18
N PHE A 60 12.47 -10.00 -0.42
CA PHE A 60 13.14 -9.24 0.64
C PHE A 60 12.15 -8.80 1.72
N GLY A 61 10.92 -8.41 1.36
CA GLY A 61 9.87 -8.09 2.32
C GLY A 61 9.47 -9.30 3.18
N THR A 62 9.33 -10.48 2.56
CA THR A 62 9.02 -11.73 3.25
C THR A 62 10.14 -12.12 4.22
N LEU A 63 11.40 -11.97 3.83
CA LEU A 63 12.53 -12.25 4.72
C LEU A 63 12.52 -11.36 5.97
N VAL A 64 12.21 -10.07 5.82
CA VAL A 64 12.07 -9.14 6.96
C VAL A 64 10.92 -9.58 7.89
N LEU A 65 9.74 -9.91 7.34
CA LEU A 65 8.61 -10.35 8.15
C LEU A 65 8.87 -11.72 8.80
N ALA A 66 9.52 -12.64 8.10
CA ALA A 66 9.91 -13.93 8.64
C ALA A 66 10.89 -13.77 9.82
N ALA A 67 11.89 -12.89 9.68
CA ALA A 67 12.80 -12.55 10.76
C ALA A 67 12.05 -11.93 11.97
N ALA A 68 11.13 -10.99 11.72
CA ALA A 68 10.31 -10.40 12.78
C ALA A 68 9.42 -11.43 13.49
N MET A 69 8.82 -12.37 12.74
CA MET A 69 8.04 -13.48 13.30
C MET A 69 8.91 -14.41 14.14
N ALA A 70 10.12 -14.75 13.68
CA ALA A 70 11.06 -15.60 14.42
C ALA A 70 11.47 -14.94 15.74
N VAL A 71 11.83 -13.65 15.73
CA VAL A 71 12.20 -12.88 16.94
C VAL A 71 11.03 -12.80 17.92
N ARG A 72 9.81 -12.59 17.43
CA ARG A 72 8.60 -12.52 18.28
C ARG A 72 8.01 -13.88 18.61
N ARG A 73 8.59 -14.97 18.10
CA ARG A 73 8.10 -16.35 18.26
C ARG A 73 6.63 -16.52 17.79
N GLU A 74 6.24 -15.74 16.80
CA GLU A 74 4.93 -15.81 16.19
C GLU A 74 4.82 -17.04 15.28
N ARG A 75 3.65 -17.65 15.26
CA ARG A 75 3.38 -18.82 14.42
C ARG A 75 2.55 -18.43 13.21
N LEU A 76 2.75 -19.11 12.11
CA LEU A 76 1.89 -18.97 10.92
C LEU A 76 0.44 -19.37 11.23
N PRO A 77 -0.55 -18.80 10.54
CA PRO A 77 -1.95 -19.11 10.77
C PRO A 77 -2.24 -20.57 10.43
N ARG A 78 -3.24 -21.15 11.10
CA ARG A 78 -3.65 -22.53 10.91
C ARG A 78 -4.94 -22.62 10.09
N GLY A 79 -5.11 -23.77 9.42
CA GLY A 79 -6.33 -24.09 8.67
C GLY A 79 -6.25 -23.78 7.17
N ALA A 80 -6.57 -24.80 6.34
CA ALA A 80 -6.51 -24.69 4.89
C ALA A 80 -7.39 -23.57 4.31
N ARG A 81 -8.56 -23.34 4.93
CA ARG A 81 -9.46 -22.25 4.52
C ARG A 81 -8.82 -20.87 4.70
N THR A 82 -8.13 -20.63 5.82
CA THR A 82 -7.41 -19.38 6.07
C THR A 82 -6.31 -19.17 5.02
N TRP A 83 -5.55 -20.21 4.70
CA TRP A 83 -4.51 -20.16 3.67
C TRP A 83 -5.09 -19.89 2.28
N ALA A 84 -6.20 -20.52 1.91
CA ALA A 84 -6.89 -20.25 0.65
C ALA A 84 -7.33 -18.77 0.54
N HIS A 85 -7.93 -18.22 1.61
CA HIS A 85 -8.30 -16.80 1.63
C HIS A 85 -7.09 -15.87 1.61
N LEU A 86 -6.00 -16.21 2.31
CA LEU A 86 -4.75 -15.45 2.26
C LEU A 86 -4.09 -15.50 0.88
N THR A 87 -4.22 -16.60 0.13
CA THR A 87 -3.72 -16.70 -1.26
C THR A 87 -4.41 -15.69 -2.17
N VAL A 88 -5.73 -15.55 -2.06
CA VAL A 88 -6.49 -14.55 -2.82
C VAL A 88 -6.15 -13.13 -2.35
N ALA A 89 -6.01 -12.91 -1.04
CA ALA A 89 -5.59 -11.63 -0.49
C ALA A 89 -4.17 -11.24 -0.97
N ALA A 90 -3.24 -12.19 -0.96
CA ALA A 90 -1.87 -12.02 -1.45
C ALA A 90 -1.82 -11.59 -2.92
N PHE A 91 -2.71 -12.18 -3.74
CA PHE A 91 -2.83 -11.80 -5.15
C PHE A 91 -3.29 -10.34 -5.30
N PHE A 92 -4.44 -9.96 -4.72
CA PHE A 92 -5.02 -8.64 -4.93
C PHE A 92 -4.30 -7.51 -4.17
N LEU A 93 -3.65 -7.78 -3.05
CA LEU A 93 -3.00 -6.76 -2.24
C LEU A 93 -1.50 -6.64 -2.49
N ASN A 94 -0.87 -7.65 -3.11
CA ASN A 94 0.58 -7.66 -3.29
C ASN A 94 1.01 -8.07 -4.71
N ALA A 95 0.76 -9.31 -5.14
CA ALA A 95 1.31 -9.83 -6.40
C ALA A 95 0.81 -9.04 -7.61
N LEU A 96 -0.49 -8.87 -7.76
CA LEU A 96 -1.10 -8.16 -8.89
C LEU A 96 -0.74 -6.67 -8.91
N PRO A 97 -1.01 -5.87 -7.85
CA PRO A 97 -0.76 -4.43 -7.92
C PRO A 97 0.72 -4.09 -8.04
N PHE A 98 1.60 -4.80 -7.36
CA PHE A 98 3.04 -4.55 -7.46
C PHE A 98 3.58 -4.86 -8.86
N SER A 99 3.10 -5.94 -9.49
CA SER A 99 3.45 -6.26 -10.87
C SER A 99 2.91 -5.23 -11.85
N LEU A 100 1.65 -4.83 -11.70
CA LEU A 100 1.04 -3.82 -12.56
C LEU A 100 1.75 -2.47 -12.47
N PHE A 101 2.15 -2.00 -11.28
CA PHE A 101 2.96 -0.80 -11.14
C PHE A 101 4.33 -0.95 -11.78
N ALA A 102 4.99 -2.10 -11.60
CA ALA A 102 6.30 -2.33 -12.23
C ALA A 102 6.21 -2.36 -13.77
N TYR A 103 5.14 -2.92 -14.34
CA TYR A 103 4.87 -2.86 -15.79
C TYR A 103 4.49 -1.46 -16.24
N ALA A 104 3.64 -0.76 -15.50
CA ALA A 104 3.23 0.61 -15.81
C ALA A 104 4.45 1.52 -15.92
N GLU A 105 5.36 1.43 -14.97
CA GLU A 105 6.55 2.29 -14.94
C GLU A 105 7.60 2.00 -16.04
N LEU A 106 7.41 1.01 -16.88
CA LEU A 106 8.19 0.89 -18.12
C LEU A 106 7.92 2.07 -19.08
N THR A 107 6.68 2.53 -19.12
CA THR A 107 6.21 3.53 -20.11
C THR A 107 5.70 4.82 -19.49
N VAL A 108 5.28 4.80 -18.21
CA VAL A 108 4.83 6.03 -17.53
C VAL A 108 5.86 6.51 -16.50
N PRO A 109 5.90 7.83 -16.19
CA PRO A 109 6.72 8.39 -15.12
C PRO A 109 6.33 7.85 -13.73
N SER A 110 7.31 7.76 -12.82
CA SER A 110 7.08 7.35 -11.42
C SER A 110 6.12 8.29 -10.70
N THR A 111 6.15 9.58 -11.05
CA THR A 111 5.19 10.60 -10.60
C THR A 111 3.75 10.20 -10.93
N LEU A 112 3.47 9.80 -12.18
CA LEU A 112 2.13 9.41 -12.61
C LEU A 112 1.67 8.13 -11.89
N ALA A 113 2.55 7.14 -11.75
CA ALA A 113 2.26 5.91 -11.00
C ALA A 113 1.88 6.20 -9.54
N GLY A 114 2.62 7.09 -8.86
CA GLY A 114 2.32 7.54 -7.49
C GLY A 114 0.98 8.27 -7.38
N ILE A 115 0.61 9.11 -8.36
CA ILE A 115 -0.69 9.79 -8.40
C ILE A 115 -1.83 8.78 -8.66
N CYS A 116 -1.65 7.85 -9.58
CA CYS A 116 -2.60 6.76 -9.82
C CYS A 116 -2.83 5.94 -8.55
N ASN A 117 -1.78 5.66 -7.77
CA ASN A 117 -1.91 4.96 -6.49
C ASN A 117 -2.80 5.71 -5.49
N ALA A 118 -2.78 7.04 -5.48
CA ALA A 118 -3.62 7.86 -4.61
C ALA A 118 -5.11 7.81 -4.98
N THR A 119 -5.48 7.23 -6.12
CA THR A 119 -6.89 6.98 -6.49
C THR A 119 -7.51 5.79 -5.77
N SER A 120 -6.72 4.95 -5.07
CA SER A 120 -7.23 3.77 -4.37
C SER A 120 -8.42 4.03 -3.44
N PRO A 121 -8.47 5.13 -2.63
CA PRO A 121 -9.65 5.46 -1.84
C PRO A 121 -10.89 5.79 -2.68
N LEU A 122 -10.72 6.36 -3.88
CA LEU A 122 -11.81 6.66 -4.80
C LEU A 122 -12.44 5.36 -5.32
N TRP A 123 -11.61 4.41 -5.74
CA TRP A 123 -12.06 3.07 -6.14
C TRP A 123 -12.74 2.34 -4.98
N GLY A 124 -12.19 2.45 -3.76
CA GLY A 124 -12.80 1.88 -2.56
C GLY A 124 -14.19 2.44 -2.30
N MET A 125 -14.37 3.75 -2.47
CA MET A 125 -15.66 4.40 -2.36
C MET A 125 -16.62 3.95 -3.47
N ALA A 126 -16.17 3.94 -4.74
CA ALA A 126 -16.99 3.50 -5.87
C ALA A 126 -17.47 2.05 -5.70
N LEU A 127 -16.58 1.15 -5.29
CA LEU A 127 -16.94 -0.24 -5.00
C LEU A 127 -17.90 -0.37 -3.81
N SER A 128 -17.76 0.47 -2.79
CA SER A 128 -18.67 0.43 -1.63
C SER A 128 -20.11 0.77 -2.00
N LEU A 129 -20.32 1.63 -3.01
CA LEU A 129 -21.66 1.97 -3.52
C LEU A 129 -22.37 0.76 -4.14
N VAL A 130 -21.60 -0.15 -4.73
CA VAL A 130 -22.14 -1.32 -5.43
C VAL A 130 -22.14 -2.56 -4.53
N ALA A 131 -21.12 -2.72 -3.68
CA ALA A 131 -20.87 -3.95 -2.94
C ALA A 131 -21.42 -3.95 -1.51
N LEU A 132 -21.68 -2.78 -0.91
CA LEU A 132 -22.11 -2.65 0.49
C LEU A 132 -23.42 -1.87 0.53
N SER A 133 -24.55 -2.60 0.56
CA SER A 133 -25.89 -2.01 0.61
C SER A 133 -26.25 -1.33 1.95
N GLU A 134 -25.42 -1.52 2.98
CA GLU A 134 -25.72 -1.06 4.35
C GLU A 134 -25.30 0.40 4.62
N ASP A 135 -24.30 0.93 3.90
CA ASP A 135 -23.82 2.30 4.08
C ASP A 135 -24.24 3.18 2.90
N ARG A 136 -25.38 3.88 3.01
CA ARG A 136 -25.75 4.91 2.06
C ARG A 136 -24.68 6.02 2.09
N PRO A 137 -24.01 6.32 0.96
CA PRO A 137 -22.97 7.34 0.94
C PRO A 137 -23.57 8.72 1.21
N THR A 138 -22.89 9.51 2.00
CA THR A 138 -23.29 10.91 2.19
C THR A 138 -23.03 11.72 0.91
N ARG A 139 -23.79 12.81 0.73
CA ARG A 139 -23.58 13.75 -0.40
C ARG A 139 -22.11 14.22 -0.49
N VAL A 140 -21.45 14.42 0.65
CA VAL A 140 -20.03 14.82 0.72
C VAL A 140 -19.12 13.73 0.13
N ARG A 141 -19.37 12.47 0.44
CA ARG A 141 -18.59 11.34 -0.10
C ARG A 141 -18.78 11.19 -1.59
N VAL A 142 -20.01 11.35 -2.10
CA VAL A 142 -20.30 11.29 -3.54
C VAL A 142 -19.65 12.48 -4.26
N ALA A 143 -19.73 13.69 -3.71
CA ALA A 143 -19.04 14.86 -4.26
C ALA A 143 -17.50 14.65 -4.26
N GLY A 144 -16.94 14.08 -3.20
CA GLY A 144 -15.52 13.72 -3.12
C GLY A 144 -15.10 12.71 -4.20
N LEU A 145 -15.95 11.71 -4.47
CA LEU A 145 -15.72 10.75 -5.56
C LEU A 145 -15.67 11.46 -6.91
N GLY A 146 -16.68 12.29 -7.24
CA GLY A 146 -16.70 13.06 -8.48
C GLY A 146 -15.52 13.99 -8.64
N LEU A 147 -15.16 14.74 -7.56
CA LEU A 147 -13.99 15.62 -7.53
C LEU A 147 -12.69 14.83 -7.78
N GLY A 148 -12.53 13.68 -7.11
CA GLY A 148 -11.34 12.84 -7.29
C GLY A 148 -11.19 12.35 -8.73
N PHE A 149 -12.26 11.90 -9.39
CA PHE A 149 -12.21 11.51 -10.80
C PHE A 149 -11.94 12.69 -11.75
N LEU A 150 -12.47 13.88 -11.45
CA LEU A 150 -12.10 15.11 -12.19
C LEU A 150 -10.59 15.39 -12.05
N GLY A 151 -10.02 15.19 -10.85
CA GLY A 151 -8.59 15.28 -10.63
C GLY A 151 -7.79 14.29 -11.48
N VAL A 152 -8.24 13.04 -11.60
CA VAL A 152 -7.61 12.04 -12.48
C VAL A 152 -7.63 12.52 -13.92
N LEU A 153 -8.78 12.97 -14.44
CA LEU A 153 -8.89 13.51 -15.79
C LEU A 153 -7.97 14.72 -16.01
N THR A 154 -7.79 15.54 -14.95
CA THR A 154 -6.86 16.67 -14.97
C THR A 154 -5.41 16.21 -15.10
N VAL A 155 -4.97 15.23 -14.28
CA VAL A 155 -3.62 14.66 -14.38
C VAL A 155 -3.36 14.07 -15.77
N LEU A 156 -4.34 13.37 -16.31
CA LEU A 156 -4.25 12.71 -17.62
C LEU A 156 -4.36 13.67 -18.81
N GLY A 157 -4.59 14.97 -18.59
CA GLY A 157 -4.72 15.94 -19.66
C GLY A 157 -5.88 15.63 -20.62
N ALA A 158 -7.03 15.23 -20.08
CA ALA A 158 -8.19 14.78 -20.88
C ALA A 158 -8.62 15.80 -21.95
N TRP A 159 -8.49 17.12 -21.68
CA TRP A 159 -8.77 18.19 -22.64
C TRP A 159 -7.75 18.31 -23.77
N GLN A 160 -6.58 17.67 -23.64
CA GLN A 160 -5.55 17.62 -24.67
C GLN A 160 -5.61 16.31 -25.49
N GLY A 161 -6.66 15.49 -25.29
CA GLY A 161 -6.84 14.21 -26.00
C GLY A 161 -5.88 13.13 -25.54
N PHE A 162 -5.39 13.19 -24.28
CA PHE A 162 -4.44 12.23 -23.69
C PHE A 162 -3.09 12.12 -24.42
N HIS A 163 -2.70 13.17 -25.16
CA HIS A 163 -1.45 13.19 -25.91
C HIS A 163 -0.24 13.06 -24.99
N GLY A 164 0.74 12.23 -25.41
CA GLY A 164 1.98 12.01 -24.68
C GLY A 164 1.90 11.02 -23.52
N LEU A 165 0.74 10.44 -23.24
CA LEU A 165 0.57 9.39 -22.24
C LEU A 165 0.50 8.01 -22.90
N ASP A 166 1.21 7.04 -22.34
CA ASP A 166 0.99 5.64 -22.67
C ASP A 166 -0.29 5.15 -22.01
N ALA A 167 -1.29 4.82 -22.83
CA ALA A 167 -2.60 4.39 -22.35
C ALA A 167 -2.52 3.05 -21.60
N THR A 168 -1.65 2.15 -22.03
CA THR A 168 -1.49 0.82 -21.45
C THR A 168 -0.86 0.92 -20.05
N GLY A 169 0.27 1.64 -19.92
CA GLY A 169 0.91 1.85 -18.63
C GLY A 169 0.00 2.61 -17.66
N THR A 170 -0.72 3.63 -18.14
CA THR A 170 -1.71 4.37 -17.33
C THR A 170 -2.83 3.46 -16.84
N ALA A 171 -3.40 2.63 -17.72
CA ALA A 171 -4.44 1.67 -17.36
C ALA A 171 -3.92 0.64 -16.33
N MET A 172 -2.70 0.13 -16.50
CA MET A 172 -2.07 -0.77 -15.53
C MET A 172 -1.92 -0.11 -14.15
N ALA A 173 -1.48 1.15 -14.07
CA ALA A 173 -1.36 1.89 -12.81
C ALA A 173 -2.72 2.11 -12.13
N LEU A 174 -3.77 2.41 -12.89
CA LEU A 174 -5.14 2.55 -12.36
C LEU A 174 -5.72 1.21 -11.91
N LEU A 175 -5.48 0.12 -12.65
CA LEU A 175 -5.88 -1.24 -12.26
C LEU A 175 -5.14 -1.71 -11.01
N ALA A 176 -3.86 -1.38 -10.86
CA ALA A 176 -3.12 -1.63 -9.63
C ALA A 176 -3.79 -0.96 -8.43
N SER A 177 -4.18 0.31 -8.59
CA SER A 177 -4.87 1.08 -7.55
C SER A 177 -6.24 0.51 -7.20
N LEU A 178 -6.99 0.03 -8.20
CA LEU A 178 -8.29 -0.64 -8.01
C LEU A 178 -8.14 -1.98 -7.28
N SER A 179 -7.03 -2.69 -7.49
CA SER A 179 -6.78 -4.00 -6.88
C SER A 179 -6.78 -3.95 -5.34
N TYR A 180 -6.25 -2.88 -4.75
CA TYR A 180 -6.18 -2.75 -3.29
C TYR A 180 -7.56 -2.77 -2.61
N PRO A 181 -8.52 -1.91 -2.96
CA PRO A 181 -9.83 -1.95 -2.32
C PRO A 181 -10.59 -3.26 -2.57
N VAL A 182 -10.41 -3.90 -3.74
CA VAL A 182 -10.96 -5.25 -3.99
C VAL A 182 -10.40 -6.24 -2.97
N GLY A 183 -9.07 -6.26 -2.80
CA GLY A 183 -8.41 -7.11 -1.82
C GLY A 183 -8.85 -6.82 -0.38
N TRP A 184 -8.96 -5.54 0.01
CA TRP A 184 -9.40 -5.17 1.36
C TRP A 184 -10.86 -5.54 1.65
N ILE A 185 -11.76 -5.39 0.68
CA ILE A 185 -13.16 -5.84 0.80
C ILE A 185 -13.20 -7.35 0.97
N TYR A 186 -12.39 -8.09 0.18
CA TYR A 186 -12.28 -9.54 0.30
C TYR A 186 -11.79 -9.97 1.69
N VAL A 187 -10.68 -9.40 2.17
CA VAL A 187 -10.12 -9.69 3.51
C VAL A 187 -11.14 -9.40 4.61
N ARG A 188 -11.82 -8.26 4.54
CA ARG A 188 -12.86 -7.89 5.51
C ARG A 188 -13.98 -8.91 5.57
N ARG A 189 -14.38 -9.49 4.43
CA ARG A 189 -15.48 -10.47 4.37
C ARG A 189 -15.06 -11.87 4.78
N THR A 190 -13.80 -12.26 4.56
CA THR A 190 -13.38 -13.65 4.66
C THR A 190 -12.48 -13.96 5.85
N LEU A 191 -11.70 -12.97 6.29
CA LEU A 191 -10.73 -13.12 7.39
C LEU A 191 -11.12 -12.36 8.66
N ALA A 192 -12.30 -11.71 8.70
CA ALA A 192 -12.86 -11.15 9.91
C ALA A 192 -13.11 -12.27 10.94
N GLY A 193 -12.67 -12.05 12.20
CA GLY A 193 -12.83 -13.05 13.27
C GLY A 193 -11.71 -14.11 13.34
N THR A 194 -10.68 -14.01 12.49
CA THR A 194 -9.49 -14.86 12.62
C THR A 194 -8.73 -14.51 13.90
N THR A 195 -8.37 -15.52 14.69
CA THR A 195 -7.62 -15.34 15.96
C THR A 195 -6.11 -15.14 15.77
N ALA A 196 -5.61 -15.29 14.55
CA ALA A 196 -4.20 -15.10 14.26
C ALA A 196 -3.80 -13.61 14.37
N SER A 197 -2.57 -13.35 14.81
CA SER A 197 -2.05 -11.99 14.90
C SER A 197 -1.93 -11.33 13.53
N HIS A 198 -1.97 -10.00 13.48
CA HIS A 198 -1.76 -9.28 12.23
C HIS A 198 -0.39 -9.56 11.60
N LEU A 199 0.67 -9.73 12.43
CA LEU A 199 1.99 -10.11 11.93
C LEU A 199 1.98 -11.48 11.27
N SER A 200 1.29 -12.45 11.89
CA SER A 200 1.10 -13.81 11.36
C SER A 200 0.35 -13.79 10.01
N LEU A 201 -0.75 -13.05 9.92
CA LEU A 201 -1.54 -12.93 8.70
C LEU A 201 -0.77 -12.22 7.58
N THR A 202 -0.12 -11.09 7.89
CA THR A 202 0.65 -10.32 6.91
C THR A 202 1.89 -11.09 6.45
N GLY A 203 2.59 -11.78 7.36
CA GLY A 203 3.72 -12.63 7.01
C GLY A 203 3.33 -13.79 6.10
N ALA A 204 2.23 -14.48 6.39
CA ALA A 204 1.70 -15.54 5.55
C ALA A 204 1.22 -15.00 4.18
N GLN A 205 0.55 -13.85 4.16
CA GLN A 205 0.12 -13.19 2.93
C GLN A 205 1.32 -12.84 2.03
N LEU A 206 2.39 -12.26 2.60
CA LEU A 206 3.57 -11.89 1.84
C LEU A 206 4.35 -13.12 1.34
N LEU A 207 4.42 -14.18 2.15
CA LEU A 207 4.99 -15.47 1.75
C LEU A 207 4.24 -16.06 0.55
N LEU A 208 2.90 -16.04 0.57
CA LEU A 208 2.06 -16.52 -0.54
C LEU A 208 2.23 -15.67 -1.79
N ALA A 209 2.30 -14.34 -1.67
CA ALA A 209 2.58 -13.46 -2.78
C ALA A 209 3.97 -13.73 -3.40
N THR A 210 4.98 -13.98 -2.55
CA THR A 210 6.32 -14.37 -3.00
C THR A 210 6.28 -15.71 -3.75
N ALA A 211 5.54 -16.70 -3.23
CA ALA A 211 5.37 -18.00 -3.88
C ALA A 211 4.65 -17.87 -5.24
N GLN A 212 3.61 -17.02 -5.34
CA GLN A 212 2.94 -16.72 -6.61
C GLN A 212 3.93 -16.17 -7.64
N LEU A 213 4.74 -15.18 -7.27
CA LEU A 213 5.74 -14.61 -8.17
C LEU A 213 6.92 -15.55 -8.43
N ALA A 214 7.28 -16.43 -7.49
CA ALA A 214 8.29 -17.47 -7.74
C ALA A 214 7.87 -18.43 -8.86
N VAL A 215 6.56 -18.70 -8.99
CA VAL A 215 6.00 -19.50 -10.08
C VAL A 215 5.87 -18.70 -11.37
N VAL A 216 5.32 -17.47 -11.28
CA VAL A 216 5.01 -16.65 -12.46
C VAL A 216 6.27 -16.11 -13.13
N THR A 217 7.25 -15.65 -12.35
CA THR A 217 8.45 -14.98 -12.88
C THR A 217 9.20 -15.83 -13.92
N PRO A 218 9.56 -17.10 -13.67
CA PRO A 218 10.28 -17.91 -14.65
C PRO A 218 9.46 -18.29 -15.89
N LEU A 219 8.13 -18.19 -15.84
CA LEU A 219 7.26 -18.46 -16.98
C LEU A 219 7.27 -17.32 -18.02
N PHE A 220 7.55 -16.09 -17.57
CA PHE A 220 7.47 -14.89 -18.40
C PHE A 220 8.79 -14.13 -18.54
N THR A 221 9.82 -14.51 -17.78
CA THR A 221 11.12 -13.84 -17.82
C THR A 221 12.26 -14.85 -17.72
N SER A 222 13.34 -14.60 -18.47
CA SER A 222 14.60 -15.35 -18.29
C SER A 222 15.29 -14.92 -16.99
N LEU A 223 16.16 -15.79 -16.47
CA LEU A 223 16.98 -15.42 -15.30
C LEU A 223 17.90 -14.24 -15.65
N PRO A 224 18.07 -13.26 -14.73
CA PRO A 224 18.97 -12.15 -14.96
C PRO A 224 20.40 -12.64 -15.03
N THR A 225 21.13 -12.21 -16.07
CA THR A 225 22.54 -12.58 -16.27
C THR A 225 23.50 -11.59 -15.62
N ASN A 226 23.04 -10.35 -15.36
CA ASN A 226 23.80 -9.29 -14.75
C ASN A 226 23.05 -8.73 -13.53
N PHE A 227 23.83 -8.32 -12.53
CA PHE A 227 23.32 -7.75 -11.27
C PHE A 227 23.93 -6.37 -11.02
N PRO A 228 23.54 -5.33 -11.81
CA PRO A 228 24.04 -3.99 -11.58
C PRO A 228 23.69 -3.51 -10.19
N ILE A 229 24.67 -2.89 -9.51
CA ILE A 229 24.57 -2.62 -8.07
C ILE A 229 23.41 -1.67 -7.73
N LEU A 230 23.17 -0.63 -8.51
CA LEU A 230 22.14 0.36 -8.21
C LEU A 230 20.72 -0.21 -8.33
N PRO A 231 20.30 -0.89 -9.42
CA PRO A 231 19.03 -1.58 -9.51
C PRO A 231 18.86 -2.67 -8.43
N LEU A 232 19.93 -3.42 -8.10
CA LEU A 232 19.87 -4.43 -7.05
C LEU A 232 19.60 -3.79 -5.68
N LEU A 233 20.30 -2.71 -5.34
CA LEU A 233 20.06 -1.96 -4.11
C LEU A 233 18.65 -1.35 -4.09
N ALA A 234 18.15 -0.84 -5.22
CA ALA A 234 16.80 -0.31 -5.33
C ALA A 234 15.74 -1.39 -5.03
N VAL A 235 15.84 -2.57 -5.64
CA VAL A 235 14.92 -3.68 -5.39
C VAL A 235 15.04 -4.20 -3.94
N SER A 236 16.26 -4.28 -3.42
CA SER A 236 16.49 -4.71 -2.03
C SER A 236 15.89 -3.71 -1.03
N ALA A 237 16.10 -2.40 -1.23
CA ALA A 237 15.51 -1.34 -0.40
C ALA A 237 13.98 -1.33 -0.51
N LEU A 238 13.45 -1.48 -1.74
CA LEU A 238 12.02 -1.58 -2.01
C LEU A 238 11.37 -2.74 -1.24
N GLY A 239 12.03 -3.90 -1.21
CA GLY A 239 11.56 -5.07 -0.47
C GLY A 239 11.73 -4.95 1.03
N THR A 240 12.94 -4.62 1.50
CA THR A 240 13.24 -4.54 2.95
C THR A 240 12.53 -3.37 3.61
N LEU A 241 12.75 -2.15 3.14
CA LEU A 241 12.18 -0.92 3.73
C LEU A 241 10.76 -0.68 3.24
N GLY A 242 10.55 -0.66 1.91
CA GLY A 242 9.26 -0.32 1.27
C GLY A 242 8.17 -1.35 1.49
N THR A 243 8.51 -2.58 1.87
CA THR A 243 7.53 -3.64 2.10
C THR A 243 7.66 -4.22 3.51
N GLY A 244 8.75 -4.90 3.85
CA GLY A 244 8.88 -5.61 5.12
C GLY A 244 8.81 -4.69 6.35
N VAL A 245 9.73 -3.73 6.45
CA VAL A 245 9.76 -2.78 7.58
C VAL A 245 8.52 -1.88 7.57
N ALA A 246 8.10 -1.42 6.38
CA ALA A 246 6.90 -0.58 6.25
C ALA A 246 5.65 -1.26 6.82
N MET A 247 5.43 -2.55 6.54
CA MET A 247 4.30 -3.30 7.09
C MET A 247 4.37 -3.41 8.62
N LEU A 248 5.56 -3.60 9.21
CA LEU A 248 5.74 -3.63 10.67
C LEU A 248 5.43 -2.26 11.29
N VAL A 249 5.91 -1.18 10.67
CA VAL A 249 5.68 0.19 11.14
C VAL A 249 4.20 0.57 10.99
N GLN A 250 3.57 0.25 9.86
CA GLN A 250 2.15 0.49 9.62
C GLN A 250 1.29 -0.23 10.66
N TYR A 251 1.61 -1.49 10.96
CA TYR A 251 0.90 -2.23 12.00
C TYR A 251 0.95 -1.51 13.35
N GLY A 252 2.15 -1.07 13.78
CA GLY A 252 2.32 -0.29 14.99
C GLY A 252 1.56 1.04 14.96
N LEU A 253 1.56 1.71 13.81
CA LEU A 253 0.83 2.98 13.62
C LEU A 253 -0.69 2.77 13.72
N VAL A 254 -1.24 1.75 13.06
CA VAL A 254 -2.68 1.41 13.12
C VAL A 254 -3.11 1.09 14.55
N SER A 255 -2.29 0.38 15.32
CA SER A 255 -2.61 0.03 16.71
C SER A 255 -2.59 1.24 17.65
N GLU A 256 -1.79 2.28 17.35
CA GLU A 256 -1.62 3.46 18.20
C GLU A 256 -2.62 4.58 17.89
N VAL A 257 -2.78 4.93 16.60
CA VAL A 257 -3.61 6.06 16.16
C VAL A 257 -4.88 5.65 15.39
N GLY A 258 -5.10 4.36 15.22
CA GLY A 258 -6.23 3.82 14.49
C GLY A 258 -6.05 3.79 12.96
N PRO A 259 -6.88 2.98 12.28
CA PRO A 259 -6.74 2.73 10.85
C PRO A 259 -6.96 3.99 9.99
N THR A 260 -7.88 4.85 10.36
CA THR A 260 -8.21 6.06 9.58
C THR A 260 -7.01 7.02 9.52
N THR A 261 -6.38 7.30 10.68
CA THR A 261 -5.20 8.17 10.74
C THR A 261 -4.00 7.53 10.05
N ALA A 262 -3.79 6.22 10.24
CA ALA A 262 -2.71 5.50 9.58
C ALA A 262 -2.84 5.52 8.04
N GLN A 263 -4.06 5.47 7.51
CA GLN A 263 -4.30 5.54 6.06
C GLN A 263 -4.02 6.92 5.45
N MET A 264 -3.97 8.00 6.26
CA MET A 264 -3.59 9.32 5.75
C MET A 264 -2.17 9.36 5.17
N VAL A 265 -1.31 8.42 5.51
CA VAL A 265 0.01 8.22 4.88
C VAL A 265 -0.11 8.20 3.35
N THR A 266 -1.16 7.58 2.81
CA THR A 266 -1.34 7.42 1.36
C THR A 266 -1.51 8.74 0.61
N TYR A 267 -1.95 9.81 1.29
CA TYR A 267 -2.08 11.14 0.68
C TYR A 267 -0.73 11.85 0.47
N PHE A 268 0.29 11.45 1.20
CA PHE A 268 1.65 11.99 1.04
C PHE A 268 2.44 11.27 -0.04
N ILE A 269 2.04 10.04 -0.41
CA ILE A 269 2.73 9.24 -1.44
C ILE A 269 2.89 10.02 -2.75
N PRO A 270 1.84 10.57 -3.39
CA PRO A 270 1.99 11.25 -4.67
C PRO A 270 2.84 12.53 -4.56
N VAL A 271 2.80 13.23 -3.43
CA VAL A 271 3.62 14.42 -3.21
C VAL A 271 5.10 14.03 -3.19
N ILE A 272 5.44 12.99 -2.44
CA ILE A 272 6.83 12.51 -2.31
C ILE A 272 7.29 11.85 -3.60
N ALA A 273 6.44 11.02 -4.26
CA ALA A 273 6.77 10.40 -5.54
C ALA A 273 7.04 11.47 -6.62
N THR A 274 6.22 12.54 -6.66
CA THR A 274 6.43 13.67 -7.57
C THR A 274 7.74 14.39 -7.26
N ALA A 275 7.99 14.73 -6.01
CA ALA A 275 9.24 15.40 -5.62
C ALA A 275 10.47 14.54 -5.94
N ALA A 276 10.41 13.23 -5.68
CA ALA A 276 11.50 12.29 -5.96
C ALA A 276 11.69 12.10 -7.48
N GLY A 277 10.62 11.93 -8.26
CA GLY A 277 10.67 11.78 -9.71
C GLY A 277 11.30 12.99 -10.39
N VAL A 278 10.89 14.19 -10.00
CA VAL A 278 11.47 15.44 -10.54
C VAL A 278 12.91 15.62 -10.10
N ALA A 279 13.19 15.53 -8.80
CA ALA A 279 14.51 15.87 -8.27
C ALA A 279 15.59 14.84 -8.59
N LEU A 280 15.26 13.56 -8.67
CA LEU A 280 16.24 12.47 -8.80
C LEU A 280 16.22 11.78 -10.16
N LEU A 281 15.07 11.76 -10.86
CA LEU A 281 14.95 11.16 -12.19
C LEU A 281 14.85 12.21 -13.31
N GLY A 282 14.76 13.51 -12.99
CA GLY A 282 14.60 14.57 -13.98
C GLY A 282 13.27 14.52 -14.73
N GLU A 283 12.22 13.94 -14.12
CA GLU A 283 10.89 13.87 -14.74
C GLU A 283 10.33 15.26 -14.95
N SER A 284 9.84 15.54 -16.16
CA SER A 284 9.17 16.80 -16.48
C SER A 284 7.73 16.78 -16.00
N LEU A 285 7.28 17.88 -15.40
CA LEU A 285 5.89 18.04 -14.96
C LEU A 285 5.12 18.96 -15.88
N ALA A 286 4.04 18.49 -16.49
CA ALA A 286 3.01 19.38 -17.01
C ALA A 286 2.31 20.09 -15.83
N TRP A 287 1.88 21.33 -16.01
CA TRP A 287 1.14 22.08 -14.98
C TRP A 287 -0.12 21.35 -14.48
N SER A 288 -0.72 20.55 -15.34
CA SER A 288 -1.91 19.73 -15.03
C SER A 288 -1.63 18.64 -13.99
N THR A 289 -0.38 18.15 -13.92
CA THR A 289 -0.01 17.07 -13.01
C THR A 289 -0.13 17.49 -11.54
N PRO A 290 0.52 18.55 -11.03
CA PRO A 290 0.39 18.96 -9.64
C PRO A 290 -1.03 19.47 -9.30
N VAL A 291 -1.69 20.16 -10.23
CA VAL A 291 -3.07 20.65 -10.02
C VAL A 291 -4.03 19.46 -9.90
N GLY A 292 -3.99 18.52 -10.85
CA GLY A 292 -4.81 17.33 -10.81
C GLY A 292 -4.52 16.44 -9.61
N ALA A 293 -3.25 16.29 -9.20
CA ALA A 293 -2.88 15.58 -7.98
C ALA A 293 -3.52 16.21 -6.73
N ALA A 294 -3.50 17.54 -6.60
CA ALA A 294 -4.16 18.24 -5.49
C ALA A 294 -5.68 17.98 -5.49
N ILE A 295 -6.32 17.99 -6.64
CA ILE A 295 -7.76 17.68 -6.78
C ILE A 295 -8.05 16.21 -6.41
N VAL A 296 -7.22 15.24 -6.86
CA VAL A 296 -7.34 13.82 -6.47
C VAL A 296 -7.25 13.67 -4.96
N LEU A 297 -6.27 14.32 -4.32
CA LEU A 297 -6.09 14.25 -2.88
C LEU A 297 -7.26 14.87 -2.11
N ALA A 298 -7.77 16.02 -2.56
CA ALA A 298 -8.95 16.64 -1.97
C ALA A 298 -10.19 15.75 -2.10
N GLY A 299 -10.43 15.19 -3.29
CA GLY A 299 -11.51 14.24 -3.54
C GLY A 299 -11.41 13.00 -2.65
N ALA A 300 -10.22 12.38 -2.58
CA ALA A 300 -9.97 11.22 -1.75
C ALA A 300 -10.18 11.52 -0.25
N ALA A 301 -9.73 12.69 0.24
CA ALA A 301 -9.97 13.13 1.61
C ALA A 301 -11.45 13.27 1.92
N LEU A 302 -12.26 13.86 1.02
CA LEU A 302 -13.70 13.99 1.19
C LEU A 302 -14.42 12.64 1.25
N THR A 303 -13.94 11.62 0.54
CA THR A 303 -14.52 10.27 0.62
C THR A 303 -14.35 9.61 1.99
N GLN A 304 -13.37 10.06 2.79
CA GLN A 304 -13.09 9.54 4.14
C GLN A 304 -13.86 10.27 5.25
N VAL A 305 -14.56 11.37 4.96
CA VAL A 305 -15.32 12.14 5.96
C VAL A 305 -16.42 11.22 6.54
N ARG A 306 -16.40 11.06 7.87
CA ARG A 306 -17.46 10.33 8.58
C ARG A 306 -18.71 11.20 8.69
N PRO A 307 -19.93 10.64 8.57
CA PRO A 307 -21.15 11.36 8.93
C PRO A 307 -21.02 11.84 10.39
N ARG A 308 -21.32 13.10 10.65
CA ARG A 308 -21.60 13.53 12.03
C ARG A 308 -22.92 12.89 12.41
N THR A 309 -22.86 11.92 13.33
CA THR A 309 -24.03 11.38 14.05
C THR A 309 -24.57 12.44 14.99
#